data_2b65a9dd7e24ec17d65839c388189183
#
_entry.id   2b65a9dd7e24ec17d65839c388189183
#
_cell.length_a   1.000
_cell.length_b   1.000
_cell.length_c   1.000
_cell.angle_alpha   90.00
_cell.angle_beta   90.00
_cell.angle_gamma   90.00
#
_symmetry.space_group_name_H-M   'P 1'
#
loop_
_entity.id
_entity.type
_entity.pdbx_description
1 polymer ?
#
loop_
_entity_poly.entity_id
_entity_poly.type
_entity_poly.pdbx_seq_one_letter_code
_entity_poly.pdbx_strand_id
1 'polypeptide(L)'
;MSEISDAIQAKCLAFGDRIIKLNDYLLAQAVAAHENYKKSKIQKKGKQTSSFLHQTSDISVAAVPVYLQSVSALCNQLLRSGTSIGANNAEACNAITKSDFKSKSYIALKEARESLYWIDLLHRNGYLTDR
;
A
#
# COMPACT_ATOMS: atom_id res chain seq x y z
N MET A 1 0.84 -24.18 -22.44
CA MET A 1 1.91 -23.30 -21.90
C MET A 1 3.03 -24.21 -21.38
N SER A 2 4.27 -23.75 -21.24
CA SER A 2 5.32 -24.60 -20.67
C SER A 2 5.18 -24.64 -19.13
N GLU A 3 5.61 -25.75 -18.49
CA GLU A 3 5.59 -25.90 -17.03
C GLU A 3 6.27 -24.73 -16.29
N ILE A 4 7.32 -24.13 -16.93
CA ILE A 4 8.01 -22.95 -16.39
C ILE A 4 7.10 -21.73 -16.40
N SER A 5 6.33 -21.52 -17.47
CA SER A 5 5.38 -20.40 -17.58
C SER A 5 4.29 -20.50 -16.52
N ASP A 6 3.76 -21.70 -16.30
CA ASP A 6 2.71 -21.94 -15.31
C ASP A 6 3.24 -21.74 -13.88
N ALA A 7 4.47 -22.19 -13.61
CA ALA A 7 5.15 -21.98 -12.32
C ALA A 7 5.42 -20.50 -12.03
N ILE A 8 5.82 -19.70 -13.03
CA ILE A 8 6.02 -18.25 -12.88
C ILE A 8 4.67 -17.57 -12.61
N GLN A 9 3.63 -17.92 -13.36
CA GLN A 9 2.31 -17.34 -13.18
C GLN A 9 1.75 -17.64 -11.78
N ALA A 10 1.92 -18.87 -11.27
CA ALA A 10 1.52 -19.21 -9.91
C ALA A 10 2.24 -18.37 -8.85
N LYS A 11 3.55 -18.11 -9.02
CA LYS A 11 4.30 -17.22 -8.12
C LYS A 11 3.82 -15.78 -8.18
N CYS A 12 3.47 -15.27 -9.38
CA CYS A 12 2.92 -13.93 -9.55
C CYS A 12 1.57 -13.78 -8.85
N LEU A 13 0.68 -14.77 -8.96
CA LEU A 13 -0.60 -14.80 -8.25
C LEU A 13 -0.39 -14.80 -6.74
N ALA A 14 0.46 -15.70 -6.22
CA ALA A 14 0.77 -15.77 -4.79
C ALA A 14 1.39 -14.46 -4.26
N PHE A 15 2.17 -13.77 -5.07
CA PHE A 15 2.70 -12.45 -4.71
C PHE A 15 1.57 -11.41 -4.67
N GLY A 16 0.72 -11.36 -5.69
CA GLY A 16 -0.45 -10.48 -5.73
C GLY A 16 -1.36 -10.63 -4.51
N ASP A 17 -1.66 -11.88 -4.10
CA ASP A 17 -2.44 -12.17 -2.90
C ASP A 17 -1.79 -11.59 -1.63
N ARG A 18 -0.47 -11.68 -1.52
CA ARG A 18 0.27 -11.09 -0.38
C ARG A 18 0.20 -9.58 -0.39
N ILE A 19 0.30 -8.96 -1.55
CA ILE A 19 0.19 -7.50 -1.70
C ILE A 19 -1.20 -7.01 -1.32
N ILE A 20 -2.26 -7.70 -1.72
CA ILE A 20 -3.65 -7.37 -1.34
C ILE A 20 -3.80 -7.45 0.18
N LYS A 21 -3.38 -8.55 0.81
CA LYS A 21 -3.44 -8.74 2.26
C LYS A 21 -2.62 -7.69 3.03
N LEU A 22 -1.45 -7.33 2.51
CA LEU A 22 -0.62 -6.28 3.09
C LEU A 22 -1.29 -4.92 3.00
N ASN A 23 -1.90 -4.59 1.86
CA ASN A 23 -2.66 -3.36 1.67
C ASN A 23 -3.81 -3.26 2.70
N ASP A 24 -4.61 -4.31 2.84
CA ASP A 24 -5.73 -4.34 3.79
C ASP A 24 -5.25 -4.17 5.23
N TYR A 25 -4.16 -4.84 5.59
CA TYR A 25 -3.53 -4.73 6.91
C TYR A 25 -3.06 -3.28 7.21
N LEU A 26 -2.35 -2.64 6.28
CA LEU A 26 -1.86 -1.28 6.46
C LEU A 26 -2.99 -0.26 6.58
N LEU A 27 -4.03 -0.41 5.77
CA LEU A 27 -5.22 0.46 5.86
C LEU A 27 -5.96 0.27 7.18
N ALA A 28 -6.13 -0.97 7.64
CA ALA A 28 -6.76 -1.26 8.93
C ALA A 28 -5.96 -0.68 10.11
N GLN A 29 -4.62 -0.78 10.08
CA GLN A 29 -3.76 -0.16 11.09
C GLN A 29 -3.88 1.37 11.09
N ALA A 30 -3.91 2.00 9.92
CA ALA A 30 -4.05 3.45 9.82
C ALA A 30 -5.40 3.93 10.38
N VAL A 31 -6.49 3.20 10.12
CA VAL A 31 -7.82 3.48 10.68
C VAL A 31 -7.81 3.32 12.20
N ALA A 32 -7.25 2.24 12.73
CA ALA A 32 -7.18 1.98 14.17
C ALA A 32 -6.35 3.07 14.91
N ALA A 33 -5.24 3.49 14.33
CA ALA A 33 -4.42 4.59 14.87
C ALA A 33 -5.22 5.90 14.95
N HIS A 34 -6.04 6.19 13.93
CA HIS A 34 -6.92 7.36 13.91
C HIS A 34 -7.98 7.30 14.99
N GLU A 35 -8.64 6.17 15.17
CA GLU A 35 -9.66 5.96 16.21
C GLU A 35 -9.08 6.15 17.61
N ASN A 36 -7.90 5.60 17.88
CA ASN A 36 -7.21 5.75 19.16
C ASN A 36 -6.82 7.21 19.43
N TYR A 37 -6.38 7.95 18.41
CA TYR A 37 -6.10 9.37 18.53
C TYR A 37 -7.36 10.17 18.88
N LYS A 38 -8.50 9.90 18.23
CA LYS A 38 -9.79 10.54 18.59
C LYS A 38 -10.16 10.28 20.03
N LYS A 39 -10.10 9.03 20.49
CA LYS A 39 -10.41 8.64 21.87
C LYS A 39 -9.54 9.36 22.89
N SER A 40 -8.24 9.47 22.63
CA SER A 40 -7.29 10.16 23.52
C SER A 40 -7.57 11.67 23.64
N LYS A 41 -8.03 12.32 22.58
CA LYS A 41 -8.44 13.74 22.62
C LYS A 41 -9.71 13.98 23.39
N ILE A 42 -10.70 13.09 23.27
CA ILE A 42 -11.95 13.20 24.02
C ILE A 42 -11.69 13.09 25.54
N GLN A 43 -10.83 12.16 25.96
CA GLN A 43 -10.45 12.01 27.36
C GLN A 43 -9.69 13.21 27.93
N LYS A 44 -8.87 13.88 27.13
CA LYS A 44 -8.16 15.10 27.54
C LYS A 44 -9.09 16.32 27.67
N LYS A 45 -10.13 16.41 26.82
CA LYS A 45 -11.16 17.47 26.94
C LYS A 45 -12.02 17.33 28.17
N GLY A 46 -12.29 16.12 28.68
CA GLY A 46 -13.07 15.90 29.88
C GLY A 46 -12.36 16.25 31.20
N LYS A 47 -11.06 16.56 31.18
CA LYS A 47 -10.25 16.94 32.36
C LYS A 47 -9.90 18.43 32.48
N GLN A 48 -10.27 19.23 31.49
CA GLN A 48 -10.07 20.69 31.51
C GLN A 48 -11.40 21.43 31.43
N THR A 49 -12.03 21.60 32.57
CA THR A 49 -12.98 22.69 32.78
C THR A 49 -12.20 23.93 33.20
N SER A 50 -12.45 25.02 32.47
CA SER A 50 -12.10 26.40 32.79
C SER A 50 -10.93 27.02 32.06
N SER A 51 -11.32 28.05 31.32
CA SER A 51 -10.62 29.24 30.85
C SER A 51 -9.53 29.10 29.79
N PHE A 52 -9.78 29.81 28.72
CA PHE A 52 -9.04 30.12 27.52
C PHE A 52 -9.47 29.32 26.28
N LEU A 53 -10.68 29.55 25.85
CA LEU A 53 -11.14 29.31 24.47
C LEU A 53 -10.69 30.49 23.60
N HIS A 54 -9.75 30.29 22.71
CA HIS A 54 -9.82 30.69 21.30
C HIS A 54 -8.54 30.26 20.54
N GLN A 55 -8.76 29.67 19.37
CA GLN A 55 -7.84 29.67 18.22
C GLN A 55 -6.71 28.64 18.09
N THR A 56 -6.85 27.36 18.51
CA THR A 56 -5.94 26.32 18.02
C THR A 56 -6.61 24.96 17.74
N SER A 57 -7.94 24.92 17.65
CA SER A 57 -8.69 23.65 17.54
C SER A 57 -8.73 23.06 16.13
N ASP A 58 -8.44 23.80 15.07
CA ASP A 58 -8.76 23.40 13.70
C ASP A 58 -7.63 22.69 12.96
N ILE A 59 -6.37 22.94 13.32
CA ILE A 59 -5.21 22.35 12.61
C ILE A 59 -5.06 20.84 12.91
N SER A 60 -5.39 20.40 14.11
CA SER A 60 -5.14 19.01 14.54
C SER A 60 -6.22 18.02 14.09
N VAL A 61 -7.42 18.51 13.73
CA VAL A 61 -8.51 17.68 13.19
C VAL A 61 -8.31 17.48 11.68
N ALA A 62 -7.71 18.47 10.99
CA ALA A 62 -7.37 18.38 9.57
C ALA A 62 -6.14 17.49 9.28
N ALA A 63 -5.20 17.36 10.21
CA ALA A 63 -3.96 16.60 10.00
C ALA A 63 -4.18 15.08 9.87
N VAL A 64 -5.19 14.53 10.52
CA VAL A 64 -5.45 13.09 10.50
C VAL A 64 -6.03 12.60 9.17
N PRO A 65 -6.97 13.30 8.52
CA PRO A 65 -7.37 12.98 7.15
C PRO A 65 -6.20 12.98 6.18
N VAL A 66 -5.26 13.90 6.32
CA VAL A 66 -4.05 13.98 5.48
C VAL A 66 -3.15 12.75 5.67
N TYR A 67 -2.92 12.32 6.92
CA TYR A 67 -2.16 11.09 7.20
C TYR A 67 -2.79 9.85 6.56
N LEU A 68 -4.11 9.66 6.74
CA LEU A 68 -4.83 8.55 6.11
C LEU A 68 -4.76 8.60 4.58
N GLN A 69 -4.86 9.79 4.00
CA GLN A 69 -4.72 9.98 2.56
C GLN A 69 -3.32 9.58 2.07
N SER A 70 -2.27 9.98 2.79
CA SER A 70 -0.89 9.64 2.44
C SER A 70 -0.64 8.14 2.49
N VAL A 71 -1.07 7.45 3.57
CA VAL A 71 -0.96 6.00 3.69
C VAL A 71 -1.74 5.30 2.58
N SER A 72 -2.98 5.71 2.34
CA SER A 72 -3.83 5.15 1.28
C SER A 72 -3.19 5.34 -0.10
N ALA A 73 -2.60 6.50 -0.38
CA ALA A 73 -1.91 6.76 -1.64
C ALA A 73 -0.72 5.82 -1.85
N LEU A 74 0.13 5.62 -0.83
CA LEU A 74 1.27 4.70 -0.89
C LEU A 74 0.81 3.25 -1.06
N CYS A 75 -0.21 2.83 -0.31
CA CYS A 75 -0.81 1.51 -0.41
C CYS A 75 -1.38 1.25 -1.81
N ASN A 76 -2.05 2.23 -2.41
CA ASN A 76 -2.59 2.13 -3.76
C ASN A 76 -1.48 1.99 -4.82
N GLN A 77 -0.34 2.67 -4.68
CA GLN A 77 0.80 2.50 -5.59
C GLN A 77 1.38 1.08 -5.48
N LEU A 78 1.59 0.58 -4.26
CA LEU A 78 2.06 -0.79 -4.04
C LEU A 78 1.07 -1.82 -4.60
N LEU A 79 -0.24 -1.63 -4.39
CA LEU A 79 -1.28 -2.51 -4.90
C LEU A 79 -1.24 -2.56 -6.43
N ARG A 80 -1.18 -1.41 -7.09
CA ARG A 80 -1.13 -1.31 -8.56
C ARG A 80 0.10 -1.99 -9.13
N SER A 81 1.30 -1.62 -8.68
CA SER A 81 2.54 -2.21 -9.19
C SER A 81 2.61 -3.71 -8.88
N GLY A 82 2.26 -4.14 -7.66
CA GLY A 82 2.32 -5.54 -7.26
C GLY A 82 1.38 -6.46 -8.06
N THR A 83 0.16 -6.01 -8.36
CA THR A 83 -0.79 -6.78 -9.18
C THR A 83 -0.46 -6.72 -10.67
N SER A 84 0.14 -5.63 -11.15
CA SER A 84 0.58 -5.46 -12.54
C SER A 84 1.66 -6.45 -12.96
N ILE A 85 2.46 -6.97 -12.02
CA ILE A 85 3.47 -8.02 -12.32
C ILE A 85 2.79 -9.24 -12.93
N GLY A 86 1.78 -9.76 -12.26
CA GLY A 86 1.06 -10.95 -12.69
C GLY A 86 0.26 -10.72 -13.97
N ALA A 87 -0.39 -9.57 -14.09
CA ALA A 87 -1.13 -9.19 -15.29
C ALA A 87 -0.25 -9.16 -16.54
N ASN A 88 0.89 -8.46 -16.48
CA ASN A 88 1.83 -8.38 -17.60
C ASN A 88 2.51 -9.73 -17.90
N ASN A 89 2.77 -10.57 -16.89
CA ASN A 89 3.26 -11.91 -17.11
C ASN A 89 2.21 -12.78 -17.82
N ALA A 90 0.94 -12.69 -17.46
CA ALA A 90 -0.14 -13.40 -18.15
C ALA A 90 -0.26 -12.95 -19.62
N GLU A 91 -0.16 -11.66 -19.90
CA GLU A 91 -0.13 -11.13 -21.26
C GLU A 91 1.10 -11.63 -22.03
N ALA A 92 2.28 -11.66 -21.40
CA ALA A 92 3.49 -12.21 -22.02
C ALA A 92 3.31 -13.68 -22.44
N CYS A 93 2.69 -14.50 -21.60
CA CYS A 93 2.43 -15.91 -21.92
C CYS A 93 1.51 -16.11 -23.12
N ASN A 94 0.69 -15.13 -23.47
CA ASN A 94 -0.22 -15.11 -24.60
C ASN A 94 0.27 -14.23 -25.77
N ALA A 95 1.54 -13.80 -25.73
CA ALA A 95 2.12 -12.92 -26.74
C ALA A 95 2.16 -13.56 -28.13
N ILE A 96 1.78 -12.81 -29.16
CA ILE A 96 1.72 -13.29 -30.55
C ILE A 96 3.13 -13.38 -31.16
N THR A 97 4.06 -12.53 -30.71
CA THR A 97 5.43 -12.43 -31.20
C THR A 97 6.47 -12.46 -30.09
N LYS A 98 7.72 -12.84 -30.42
CA LYS A 98 8.84 -12.73 -29.46
C LYS A 98 9.09 -11.30 -28.98
N SER A 99 8.82 -10.31 -29.84
CA SER A 99 8.95 -8.89 -29.47
C SER A 99 7.92 -8.49 -28.43
N ASP A 100 6.67 -8.91 -28.61
CA ASP A 100 5.57 -8.67 -27.68
C ASP A 100 5.84 -9.37 -26.34
N PHE A 101 6.26 -10.64 -26.35
CA PHE A 101 6.70 -11.37 -25.15
C PHE A 101 7.76 -10.60 -24.37
N LYS A 102 8.82 -10.13 -25.05
CA LYS A 102 9.89 -9.36 -24.41
C LYS A 102 9.37 -8.05 -23.81
N SER A 103 8.50 -7.34 -24.54
CA SER A 103 7.90 -6.09 -24.08
C SER A 103 7.10 -6.28 -22.80
N LYS A 104 6.18 -7.25 -22.77
CA LYS A 104 5.35 -7.55 -21.62
C LYS A 104 6.16 -8.04 -20.41
N SER A 105 7.14 -8.93 -20.65
CA SER A 105 8.05 -9.39 -19.60
C SER A 105 8.88 -8.25 -19.01
N TYR A 106 9.30 -7.29 -19.83
CA TYR A 106 10.05 -6.12 -19.37
C TYR A 106 9.16 -5.17 -18.52
N ILE A 107 7.89 -5.01 -18.90
CA ILE A 107 6.93 -4.24 -18.09
C ILE A 107 6.74 -4.93 -16.73
N ALA A 108 6.51 -6.25 -16.71
CA ALA A 108 6.40 -7.00 -15.44
C ALA A 108 7.64 -6.81 -14.54
N LEU A 109 8.83 -6.79 -15.10
CA LEU A 109 10.07 -6.52 -14.35
C LEU A 109 10.12 -5.09 -13.81
N LYS A 110 9.63 -4.09 -14.54
CA LYS A 110 9.54 -2.69 -14.06
C LYS A 110 8.58 -2.60 -12.89
N GLU A 111 7.41 -3.20 -12.99
CA GLU A 111 6.41 -3.24 -11.92
C GLU A 111 6.94 -3.93 -10.65
N ALA A 112 7.74 -5.00 -10.82
CA ALA A 112 8.39 -5.66 -9.69
C ALA A 112 9.38 -4.73 -8.98
N ARG A 113 10.17 -3.96 -9.72
CA ARG A 113 11.10 -2.96 -9.15
C ARG A 113 10.36 -1.81 -8.46
N GLU A 114 9.26 -1.36 -9.05
CA GLU A 114 8.40 -0.35 -8.45
C GLU A 114 7.78 -0.85 -7.13
N SER A 115 7.31 -2.10 -7.11
CA SER A 115 6.79 -2.71 -5.88
C SER A 115 7.84 -2.77 -4.77
N LEU A 116 9.09 -3.12 -5.08
CA LEU A 116 10.19 -3.10 -4.12
C LEU A 116 10.45 -1.69 -3.58
N TYR A 117 10.40 -0.68 -4.44
CA TYR A 117 10.53 0.73 -4.02
C TYR A 117 9.46 1.14 -3.02
N TRP A 118 8.19 0.78 -3.27
CA TRP A 118 7.10 1.12 -2.36
C TRP A 118 7.18 0.38 -1.03
N ILE A 119 7.60 -0.89 -1.04
CA ILE A 119 7.85 -1.68 0.19
C ILE A 119 8.96 -1.04 1.02
N ASP A 120 10.09 -0.68 0.40
CA ASP A 120 11.21 -0.02 1.08
C ASP A 120 10.79 1.33 1.67
N LEU A 121 10.01 2.12 0.91
CA LEU A 121 9.50 3.40 1.38
C LEU A 121 8.56 3.24 2.59
N LEU A 122 7.65 2.26 2.56
CA LEU A 122 6.76 1.94 3.68
C LEU A 122 7.54 1.48 4.91
N HIS A 123 8.57 0.65 4.72
CA HIS A 123 9.45 0.19 5.79
C HIS A 123 10.23 1.34 6.42
N ARG A 124 10.89 2.18 5.64
CA ARG A 124 11.65 3.35 6.11
C ARG A 124 10.83 4.35 6.90
N ASN A 125 9.53 4.43 6.62
CA ASN A 125 8.60 5.31 7.33
C ASN A 125 7.87 4.63 8.49
N GLY A 126 8.29 3.42 8.88
CA GLY A 126 7.78 2.71 10.05
C GLY A 126 6.37 2.09 9.89
N TYR A 127 5.86 2.01 8.65
CA TYR A 127 4.60 1.30 8.38
C TYR A 127 4.78 -0.22 8.32
N LEU A 128 5.99 -0.68 8.04
CA LEU A 128 6.40 -2.07 8.08
C LEU A 128 7.56 -2.24 9.06
N THR A 129 7.56 -3.34 9.80
CA THR A 129 8.62 -3.69 10.75
C THR A 129 9.33 -4.96 10.31
N ASP A 130 10.62 -5.06 10.63
CA ASP A 130 11.34 -6.32 10.55
C ASP A 130 10.72 -7.35 11.52
N ARG A 131 10.64 -8.60 11.05
CA ARG A 131 10.29 -9.73 11.90
C ARG A 131 11.52 -10.47 12.34
#